data_f69d1df7184f9d00bcb329c2473551f9
#
_entry.id   f69d1df7184f9d00bcb329c2473551f9
#
_cell.length_a   1.000
_cell.length_b   1.000
_cell.length_c   1.000
_cell.angle_alpha   90.00
_cell.angle_beta   90.00
_cell.angle_gamma   90.00
#
_symmetry.space_group_name_H-M   'P 1'
#
loop_
_entity.id
_entity.type
_entity.pdbx_description
1 polymer ?
#
loop_
_entity_poly.entity_id
_entity_poly.type
_entity_poly.pdbx_seq_one_letter_code
_entity_poly.pdbx_strand_id
1 'polypeptide(L)'
;MANSFATRLAAALLVVCLAAAARADDEAPQPSPSPSPSAQAPAGQKGRAGRGEAGAATPASTPVAEQHRLPPDSSTKQQVALPGRTLAFSATAGSIRVFDDKGEPLADIAYTSYQLDGADKANRPVTFLFNGGPGSSSAWLQFGSAGPWRLSFQGDGAVSSAAPDLVPNGETWLDFTDLVFVDPVGTGYSRFVTTSEEARKRFFSVDGDANAVALVIRRWLEKYDRLPSPKYVAGESYGGIRGPKVVRNLQMQQGVGVRGLVLISPVLDFREYAGSSILQYVNSLPTMAAVARQAKGPVTRQDLADVERYARGDFLLDLIKGQADSEATTRLADKVASLTGIDAAVSRRLAGRFDIGEFRREFDRKNGKVTGRYDASVEGFDPYPDSSYFHFNDPSGDPLMAPLTSAAVDLTTRKLNWRPDGSYHLLSESVNKAWDFGHGINPAESVTQLRQMLALDPKLKLLIGHGLFDLATPYLASQIILDQLPAFAGRDRSKLMVYPGGHMFYSRDGSREAFRKEVEALMR
;
A
#
# COMPACT_ATOMS: atom_id res chain seq x y z
N MET A 1 25.20 63.89 -15.27
CA MET A 1 26.38 63.11 -15.61
C MET A 1 26.13 61.73 -15.08
N ALA A 2 25.40 60.86 -15.69
CA ALA A 2 25.64 60.11 -16.94
C ALA A 2 26.76 59.06 -16.77
N ASN A 3 26.30 57.84 -16.79
CA ASN A 3 26.94 56.64 -17.35
C ASN A 3 28.00 55.85 -16.58
N SER A 4 27.71 54.57 -16.67
CA SER A 4 28.62 53.43 -16.64
C SER A 4 28.78 52.72 -15.32
N PHE A 5 27.90 51.72 -15.13
CA PHE A 5 28.24 50.40 -14.56
C PHE A 5 27.16 49.38 -14.95
N ALA A 6 27.03 49.16 -16.24
CA ALA A 6 26.39 47.94 -16.77
C ALA A 6 27.45 47.26 -17.61
N THR A 7 27.91 46.14 -17.17
CA THR A 7 28.60 45.09 -17.91
C THR A 7 29.68 44.46 -17.02
N ARG A 8 29.33 43.31 -16.42
CA ARG A 8 30.15 42.13 -16.07
C ARG A 8 29.61 41.43 -14.84
N LEU A 9 28.57 40.63 -15.05
CA LEU A 9 28.32 39.43 -14.23
C LEU A 9 27.45 38.46 -15.04
N ALA A 10 28.01 37.96 -16.13
CA ALA A 10 27.54 36.77 -16.81
C ALA A 10 28.73 35.81 -16.83
N ALA A 11 28.58 34.66 -16.26
CA ALA A 11 29.44 33.49 -16.25
C ALA A 11 29.87 33.08 -14.84
N ALA A 12 28.99 32.35 -14.14
CA ALA A 12 29.31 31.28 -13.19
C ALA A 12 28.02 30.68 -12.62
N LEU A 13 27.17 30.08 -13.48
CA LEU A 13 26.17 29.09 -13.07
C LEU A 13 26.53 27.79 -13.80
N LEU A 14 27.56 27.14 -13.31
CA LEU A 14 27.93 25.80 -13.73
C LEU A 14 27.47 24.84 -12.63
N VAL A 15 26.40 24.13 -12.94
CA VAL A 15 26.14 22.71 -12.64
C VAL A 15 26.78 22.20 -11.36
N VAL A 16 25.96 22.02 -10.33
CA VAL A 16 26.12 20.93 -9.37
C VAL A 16 24.80 20.16 -9.33
N CYS A 17 24.63 19.27 -10.30
CA CYS A 17 23.75 18.12 -10.16
C CYS A 17 24.49 17.10 -9.28
N LEU A 18 24.29 17.13 -7.99
CA LEU A 18 24.62 16.02 -7.12
C LEU A 18 23.35 15.21 -6.92
N ALA A 19 23.31 14.09 -7.62
CA ALA A 19 22.41 12.99 -7.36
C ALA A 19 22.49 12.61 -5.88
N ALA A 20 21.40 12.75 -5.15
CA ALA A 20 21.19 12.06 -3.91
C ALA A 20 20.97 10.58 -4.28
N ALA A 21 22.03 9.82 -4.35
CA ALA A 21 21.96 8.37 -4.40
C ALA A 21 21.37 7.87 -3.08
N ALA A 22 20.16 7.36 -3.13
CA ALA A 22 19.71 6.40 -2.14
C ALA A 22 20.75 5.27 -2.11
N ARG A 23 21.38 5.04 -0.98
CA ARG A 23 22.25 3.89 -0.78
C ARG A 23 21.37 2.64 -0.87
N ALA A 24 21.38 2.03 -2.06
CA ALA A 24 21.06 0.63 -2.21
C ALA A 24 22.22 -0.16 -1.60
N ASP A 25 21.89 -1.18 -0.84
CA ASP A 25 22.83 -2.13 -0.28
C ASP A 25 23.71 -2.70 -1.39
N ASP A 26 25.03 -2.52 -1.25
CA ASP A 26 26.04 -3.21 -2.06
C ASP A 26 26.08 -4.69 -1.65
N GLU A 27 25.30 -5.51 -2.34
CA GLU A 27 25.46 -6.96 -2.30
C GLU A 27 26.66 -7.31 -3.17
N ALA A 28 27.71 -7.84 -2.56
CA ALA A 28 28.91 -8.32 -3.25
C ALA A 28 28.53 -9.39 -4.27
N PRO A 29 29.06 -9.36 -5.51
CA PRO A 29 28.71 -10.32 -6.54
C PRO A 29 29.20 -11.72 -6.18
N GLN A 30 28.27 -12.66 -6.09
CA GLN A 30 28.57 -14.09 -6.04
C GLN A 30 29.15 -14.55 -7.41
N PRO A 31 30.16 -15.42 -7.44
CA PRO A 31 30.72 -15.87 -8.69
C PRO A 31 29.75 -16.77 -9.44
N SER A 32 29.46 -16.41 -10.68
CA SER A 32 28.66 -17.20 -11.62
C SER A 32 29.31 -18.56 -11.91
N PRO A 33 28.54 -19.65 -12.00
CA PRO A 33 29.08 -20.93 -12.42
C PRO A 33 29.45 -20.89 -13.91
N SER A 34 30.65 -21.39 -14.23
CA SER A 34 31.17 -21.51 -15.57
C SER A 34 30.31 -22.41 -16.46
N PRO A 35 30.15 -22.11 -17.76
CA PRO A 35 29.40 -22.98 -18.67
C PRO A 35 30.20 -24.21 -19.05
N SER A 36 29.55 -25.37 -18.97
CA SER A 36 30.05 -26.63 -19.51
C SER A 36 30.09 -26.64 -21.06
N PRO A 37 31.00 -27.31 -21.68
CA PRO A 37 31.24 -27.23 -23.12
C PRO A 37 30.16 -27.96 -23.93
N SER A 38 29.65 -27.28 -24.96
CA SER A 38 28.74 -27.80 -25.97
C SER A 38 29.45 -28.81 -26.90
N ALA A 39 28.86 -29.98 -27.06
CA ALA A 39 29.23 -30.96 -28.03
C ALA A 39 28.90 -30.50 -29.46
N GLN A 40 29.88 -30.57 -30.34
CA GLN A 40 29.75 -30.34 -31.78
C GLN A 40 28.97 -31.47 -32.45
N ALA A 41 28.02 -31.13 -33.33
CA ALA A 41 27.41 -32.03 -34.28
C ALA A 41 28.12 -31.92 -35.64
N PRO A 42 28.24 -33.05 -36.40
CA PRO A 42 28.98 -33.06 -37.66
C PRO A 42 28.13 -32.60 -38.86
N ALA A 43 28.80 -31.95 -39.77
CA ALA A 43 28.29 -31.50 -41.05
C ALA A 43 28.15 -32.63 -42.09
N GLY A 44 27.16 -32.54 -42.95
CA GLY A 44 27.18 -33.11 -44.29
C GLY A 44 25.91 -33.83 -44.72
N GLN A 45 25.11 -33.30 -45.60
CA GLN A 45 25.12 -33.68 -47.04
C GLN A 45 23.98 -32.95 -47.80
N LYS A 46 24.34 -32.48 -49.00
CA LYS A 46 23.43 -31.91 -50.01
C LYS A 46 22.67 -33.04 -50.73
N GLY A 47 21.38 -32.82 -50.99
CA GLY A 47 20.59 -33.71 -51.82
C GLY A 47 19.22 -33.17 -52.22
N ARG A 48 19.16 -32.52 -53.36
CA ARG A 48 18.20 -32.66 -54.48
C ARG A 48 16.72 -32.31 -54.30
N ALA A 49 16.29 -31.42 -55.17
CA ALA A 49 14.93 -30.91 -55.43
C ALA A 49 13.89 -32.02 -55.69
N GLY A 50 12.67 -31.80 -55.19
CA GLY A 50 11.45 -32.55 -55.53
C GLY A 50 10.22 -31.67 -55.32
N ARG A 51 9.46 -31.59 -56.35
CA ARG A 51 8.20 -30.83 -56.66
C ARG A 51 7.12 -30.87 -55.57
N GLY A 52 6.52 -29.73 -55.37
CA GLY A 52 5.12 -29.34 -55.22
C GLY A 52 4.16 -30.28 -54.47
N GLU A 53 3.75 -29.82 -53.29
CA GLU A 53 2.43 -30.16 -52.75
C GLU A 53 1.77 -28.94 -52.14
N ALA A 54 0.43 -28.91 -52.26
CA ALA A 54 -0.45 -27.80 -51.94
C ALA A 54 -0.29 -27.33 -50.49
N GLY A 55 -0.32 -26.00 -50.31
CA GLY A 55 -0.21 -25.34 -49.01
C GLY A 55 -1.31 -25.77 -48.06
N ALA A 56 -0.91 -26.48 -47.02
CA ALA A 56 -1.66 -26.47 -45.78
C ALA A 56 -1.47 -25.09 -45.14
N ALA A 57 -2.57 -24.35 -44.98
CA ALA A 57 -2.53 -23.08 -44.26
C ALA A 57 -1.92 -23.30 -42.88
N THR A 58 -0.77 -22.71 -42.61
CA THR A 58 -0.20 -22.64 -41.29
C THR A 58 -1.24 -21.98 -40.38
N PRO A 59 -1.64 -22.58 -39.24
CA PRO A 59 -2.57 -21.93 -38.35
C PRO A 59 -1.94 -20.58 -37.94
N ALA A 60 -2.70 -19.50 -38.11
CA ALA A 60 -2.29 -18.16 -37.75
C ALA A 60 -1.87 -18.19 -36.27
N SER A 61 -0.64 -17.80 -35.98
CA SER A 61 -0.16 -17.71 -34.59
C SER A 61 -1.06 -16.72 -33.84
N THR A 62 -1.60 -17.18 -32.71
CA THR A 62 -2.40 -16.30 -31.84
C THR A 62 -1.57 -15.06 -31.48
N PRO A 63 -2.15 -13.84 -31.59
CA PRO A 63 -1.43 -12.62 -31.18
C PRO A 63 -0.89 -12.72 -29.76
N VAL A 64 0.28 -12.15 -29.50
CA VAL A 64 0.94 -12.20 -28.17
C VAL A 64 0.01 -11.73 -27.04
N ALA A 65 -0.81 -10.70 -27.28
CA ALA A 65 -1.80 -10.20 -26.31
C ALA A 65 -2.87 -11.27 -25.96
N GLU A 66 -3.23 -12.15 -26.87
CA GLU A 66 -4.17 -13.23 -26.61
C GLU A 66 -3.51 -14.42 -25.90
N GLN A 67 -2.23 -14.67 -26.17
CA GLN A 67 -1.46 -15.73 -25.49
C GLN A 67 -1.28 -15.44 -23.99
N HIS A 68 -1.26 -14.17 -23.59
CA HIS A 68 -1.08 -13.74 -22.21
C HIS A 68 -2.38 -13.27 -21.54
N ARG A 69 -3.53 -13.51 -22.15
CA ARG A 69 -4.82 -13.14 -21.61
C ARG A 69 -5.15 -13.93 -20.35
N LEU A 70 -5.73 -13.24 -19.34
CA LEU A 70 -6.32 -13.92 -18.18
C LEU A 70 -7.57 -14.73 -18.61
N PRO A 71 -7.90 -15.84 -17.91
CA PRO A 71 -9.08 -16.61 -18.19
C PRO A 71 -10.35 -15.76 -18.13
N PRO A 72 -11.44 -16.18 -18.82
CA PRO A 72 -12.75 -15.57 -18.65
C PRO A 72 -13.16 -15.53 -17.18
N ASP A 73 -13.99 -14.55 -16.81
CA ASP A 73 -14.52 -14.44 -15.44
C ASP A 73 -15.20 -15.74 -15.01
N SER A 74 -14.96 -16.12 -13.76
CA SER A 74 -15.64 -17.22 -13.09
C SER A 74 -16.51 -16.68 -11.96
N SER A 75 -17.81 -16.95 -12.03
CA SER A 75 -18.77 -16.56 -11.00
C SER A 75 -19.34 -17.79 -10.32
N THR A 76 -19.27 -17.85 -9.00
CA THR A 76 -19.77 -18.95 -8.20
C THR A 76 -20.77 -18.46 -7.15
N LYS A 77 -21.77 -19.26 -6.83
CA LYS A 77 -22.67 -19.02 -5.70
C LYS A 77 -22.01 -19.50 -4.42
N GLN A 78 -21.96 -18.62 -3.45
CA GLN A 78 -21.31 -18.87 -2.17
C GLN A 78 -22.25 -18.50 -1.02
N GLN A 79 -21.96 -19.06 0.12
CA GLN A 79 -22.57 -18.65 1.38
C GLN A 79 -21.55 -18.69 2.51
N VAL A 80 -21.72 -17.82 3.48
CA VAL A 80 -20.93 -17.80 4.70
C VAL A 80 -21.84 -17.72 5.91
N ALA A 81 -21.69 -18.69 6.82
CA ALA A 81 -22.39 -18.67 8.09
C ALA A 81 -21.62 -17.80 9.09
N LEU A 82 -22.30 -16.80 9.63
CA LEU A 82 -21.78 -15.84 10.60
C LEU A 82 -22.61 -15.91 11.89
N PRO A 83 -22.14 -15.41 13.01
CA PRO A 83 -22.93 -15.33 14.23
C PRO A 83 -24.28 -14.64 13.99
N GLY A 84 -25.38 -15.38 14.19
CA GLY A 84 -26.75 -14.89 14.05
C GLY A 84 -27.27 -14.67 12.63
N ARG A 85 -26.47 -14.94 11.56
CA ARG A 85 -26.88 -14.74 10.18
C ARG A 85 -26.10 -15.59 9.18
N THR A 86 -26.68 -15.81 8.01
CA THR A 86 -26.00 -16.40 6.86
C THR A 86 -26.08 -15.43 5.68
N LEU A 87 -24.97 -15.17 5.03
CA LEU A 87 -24.93 -14.36 3.82
C LEU A 87 -24.79 -15.26 2.60
N ALA A 88 -25.75 -15.17 1.68
CA ALA A 88 -25.67 -15.78 0.35
C ALA A 88 -25.27 -14.72 -0.67
N PHE A 89 -24.29 -15.02 -1.51
CA PHE A 89 -23.72 -14.04 -2.45
C PHE A 89 -23.11 -14.71 -3.67
N SER A 90 -22.97 -13.92 -4.71
CA SER A 90 -22.20 -14.27 -5.91
C SER A 90 -20.77 -13.78 -5.72
N ALA A 91 -19.80 -14.70 -5.82
CA ALA A 91 -18.39 -14.39 -5.81
C ALA A 91 -17.82 -14.54 -7.23
N THR A 92 -17.16 -13.51 -7.74
CA THR A 92 -16.60 -13.50 -9.08
C THR A 92 -15.12 -13.17 -9.02
N ALA A 93 -14.27 -14.02 -9.59
CA ALA A 93 -12.90 -13.71 -9.94
C ALA A 93 -12.82 -13.49 -11.45
N GLY A 94 -12.13 -12.44 -11.89
CA GLY A 94 -12.04 -12.08 -13.28
C GLY A 94 -11.07 -10.97 -13.56
N SER A 95 -11.13 -10.42 -14.77
CA SER A 95 -10.27 -9.33 -15.19
C SER A 95 -10.98 -8.30 -16.07
N ILE A 96 -10.39 -7.10 -16.08
CA ILE A 96 -10.75 -6.03 -17.00
C ILE A 96 -9.53 -5.68 -17.82
N ARG A 97 -9.64 -5.82 -19.14
CA ARG A 97 -8.59 -5.42 -20.07
C ARG A 97 -8.62 -3.92 -20.27
N VAL A 98 -7.47 -3.29 -20.16
CA VAL A 98 -7.27 -1.88 -20.46
C VAL A 98 -6.51 -1.74 -21.78
N PHE A 99 -6.84 -0.69 -22.52
CA PHE A 99 -6.32 -0.41 -23.86
C PHE A 99 -5.71 0.97 -23.90
N ASP A 100 -4.84 1.20 -24.87
CA ASP A 100 -4.38 2.54 -25.21
C ASP A 100 -5.41 3.29 -26.09
N ASP A 101 -5.08 4.53 -26.46
CA ASP A 101 -5.95 5.39 -27.28
C ASP A 101 -6.13 4.89 -28.73
N LYS A 102 -5.30 3.93 -29.16
CA LYS A 102 -5.38 3.28 -30.47
C LYS A 102 -6.19 1.99 -30.43
N GLY A 103 -6.60 1.56 -29.24
CA GLY A 103 -7.32 0.30 -29.03
C GLY A 103 -6.42 -0.91 -28.86
N GLU A 104 -5.09 -0.71 -28.70
CA GLU A 104 -4.16 -1.80 -28.45
C GLU A 104 -4.21 -2.23 -26.97
N PRO A 105 -4.24 -3.54 -26.68
CA PRO A 105 -4.33 -4.02 -25.32
C PRO A 105 -3.02 -3.79 -24.56
N LEU A 106 -3.13 -3.26 -23.35
CA LEU A 106 -1.99 -2.91 -22.48
C LEU A 106 -1.82 -3.88 -21.31
N ALA A 107 -2.90 -4.14 -20.58
CA ALA A 107 -2.87 -4.97 -19.39
C ALA A 107 -4.24 -5.61 -19.11
N ASP A 108 -4.23 -6.77 -18.45
CA ASP A 108 -5.38 -7.37 -17.80
C ASP A 108 -5.28 -7.10 -16.29
N ILE A 109 -6.26 -6.40 -15.74
CA ILE A 109 -6.32 -6.06 -14.31
C ILE A 109 -7.31 -6.98 -13.63
N ALA A 110 -6.79 -7.84 -12.78
CA ALA A 110 -7.55 -8.83 -12.02
C ALA A 110 -8.35 -8.18 -10.88
N TYR A 111 -9.50 -8.77 -10.60
CA TYR A 111 -10.33 -8.40 -9.46
C TYR A 111 -11.03 -9.61 -8.86
N THR A 112 -11.38 -9.50 -7.59
CA THR A 112 -12.32 -10.40 -6.92
C THR A 112 -13.49 -9.59 -6.39
N SER A 113 -14.73 -9.96 -6.73
CA SER A 113 -15.92 -9.25 -6.26
C SER A 113 -16.90 -10.17 -5.54
N TYR A 114 -17.58 -9.60 -4.55
CA TYR A 114 -18.63 -10.25 -3.76
C TYR A 114 -19.88 -9.40 -3.79
N GLN A 115 -20.96 -9.93 -4.33
CA GLN A 115 -22.24 -9.24 -4.46
C GLN A 115 -23.33 -10.03 -3.73
N LEU A 116 -23.98 -9.40 -2.75
CA LEU A 116 -25.03 -10.04 -1.94
C LEU A 116 -26.22 -10.40 -2.81
N ASP A 117 -26.71 -11.63 -2.70
CA ASP A 117 -27.86 -12.13 -3.45
C ASP A 117 -29.15 -11.45 -2.97
N GLY A 118 -30.06 -11.20 -3.93
CA GLY A 118 -31.37 -10.62 -3.64
C GLY A 118 -31.38 -9.14 -3.29
N ALA A 119 -30.21 -8.48 -3.26
CA ALA A 119 -30.12 -7.05 -2.95
C ALA A 119 -30.50 -6.18 -4.14
N ASP A 120 -31.13 -5.01 -3.87
CA ASP A 120 -31.38 -3.99 -4.89
C ASP A 120 -30.07 -3.31 -5.31
N LYS A 121 -29.62 -3.62 -6.50
CA LYS A 121 -28.37 -3.12 -7.05
C LYS A 121 -28.29 -1.59 -7.11
N ALA A 122 -29.40 -0.89 -7.34
CA ALA A 122 -29.41 0.56 -7.48
C ALA A 122 -29.15 1.27 -6.14
N ASN A 123 -29.68 0.71 -5.05
CA ASN A 123 -29.59 1.32 -3.73
C ASN A 123 -28.48 0.73 -2.85
N ARG A 124 -28.02 -0.50 -3.15
CA ARG A 124 -26.96 -1.13 -2.39
C ARG A 124 -25.60 -0.52 -2.71
N PRO A 125 -24.82 -0.08 -1.70
CA PRO A 125 -23.48 0.43 -1.91
C PRO A 125 -22.54 -0.58 -2.59
N VAL A 126 -21.54 -0.09 -3.30
CA VAL A 126 -20.40 -0.87 -3.78
C VAL A 126 -19.11 -0.18 -3.36
N THR A 127 -18.20 -0.95 -2.79
CA THR A 127 -16.88 -0.48 -2.32
C THR A 127 -15.79 -1.13 -3.14
N PHE A 128 -14.91 -0.30 -3.72
CA PHE A 128 -13.70 -0.71 -4.41
C PHE A 128 -12.53 -0.60 -3.45
N LEU A 129 -11.82 -1.72 -3.26
CA LEU A 129 -10.73 -1.83 -2.28
C LEU A 129 -9.42 -2.19 -2.99
N PHE A 130 -8.33 -1.57 -2.54
CA PHE A 130 -6.99 -1.88 -3.02
C PHE A 130 -5.95 -1.60 -1.93
N ASN A 131 -4.91 -2.44 -1.89
CA ASN A 131 -3.74 -2.20 -1.05
C ASN A 131 -2.74 -1.26 -1.75
N GLY A 132 -1.68 -0.92 -1.04
CA GLY A 132 -0.65 0.01 -1.46
C GLY A 132 0.58 -0.63 -2.05
N GLY A 133 1.65 -0.62 -1.33
CA GLY A 133 3.00 -0.92 -1.73
C GLY A 133 3.77 0.36 -2.07
N PRO A 134 3.87 0.84 -3.33
CA PRO A 134 3.29 0.26 -4.56
C PRO A 134 3.78 -1.16 -4.86
N GLY A 135 2.94 -1.93 -5.55
CA GLY A 135 3.24 -3.33 -5.87
C GLY A 135 2.52 -4.36 -5.00
N SER A 136 1.60 -3.95 -4.12
CA SER A 136 0.81 -4.87 -3.28
C SER A 136 -0.55 -5.20 -3.91
N SER A 137 -0.91 -6.49 -3.87
CA SER A 137 -2.25 -6.95 -4.21
C SER A 137 -3.25 -6.63 -3.11
N SER A 138 -4.55 -6.70 -3.40
CA SER A 138 -5.63 -6.40 -2.44
C SER A 138 -5.92 -7.53 -1.44
N ALA A 139 -5.14 -8.61 -1.44
CA ALA A 139 -5.31 -9.76 -0.54
C ALA A 139 -5.24 -9.39 0.95
N TRP A 140 -4.45 -8.39 1.32
CA TRP A 140 -4.33 -7.92 2.71
C TRP A 140 -5.68 -7.43 3.24
N LEU A 141 -6.35 -6.54 2.52
CA LEU A 141 -7.68 -6.05 2.88
C LEU A 141 -8.75 -7.14 2.72
N GLN A 142 -8.61 -8.00 1.71
CA GLN A 142 -9.56 -9.06 1.43
C GLN A 142 -9.59 -10.10 2.56
N PHE A 143 -8.43 -10.58 3.00
CA PHE A 143 -8.33 -11.64 4.01
C PHE A 143 -8.04 -11.14 5.42
N GLY A 144 -7.74 -9.87 5.59
CA GLY A 144 -7.49 -9.29 6.91
C GLY A 144 -8.66 -8.49 7.46
N SER A 145 -9.44 -7.84 6.60
CA SER A 145 -10.45 -6.85 7.02
C SER A 145 -11.84 -7.10 6.44
N ALA A 146 -12.06 -6.82 5.16
CA ALA A 146 -13.39 -6.58 4.60
C ALA A 146 -14.07 -7.80 3.98
N GLY A 147 -13.32 -8.79 3.51
CA GLY A 147 -13.84 -9.95 2.78
C GLY A 147 -14.73 -10.86 3.61
N PRO A 148 -15.50 -11.76 2.96
CA PRO A 148 -16.39 -12.69 3.67
C PRO A 148 -15.65 -13.80 4.41
N TRP A 149 -14.41 -14.08 4.04
CA TRP A 149 -13.49 -14.96 4.74
C TRP A 149 -12.22 -14.22 5.10
N ARG A 150 -11.60 -14.61 6.20
CA ARG A 150 -10.33 -14.04 6.67
C ARG A 150 -9.34 -15.11 7.09
N LEU A 151 -8.07 -14.74 7.16
CA LEU A 151 -7.08 -15.53 7.87
C LEU A 151 -7.38 -15.51 9.38
N SER A 152 -7.15 -16.64 10.04
CA SER A 152 -7.19 -16.72 11.49
C SER A 152 -5.87 -16.15 12.03
N PHE A 153 -5.89 -14.89 12.49
CA PHE A 153 -4.78 -14.32 13.24
C PHE A 153 -4.87 -14.81 14.68
N GLN A 154 -3.76 -15.27 15.24
CA GLN A 154 -3.65 -15.48 16.68
C GLN A 154 -3.50 -14.12 17.35
N GLY A 155 -3.97 -13.94 18.58
CA GLY A 155 -4.21 -12.66 19.23
C GLY A 155 -3.07 -11.63 19.26
N ASP A 156 -1.84 -12.03 18.95
CA ASP A 156 -0.64 -11.21 18.76
C ASP A 156 -0.34 -10.84 17.30
N GLY A 157 -1.22 -11.22 16.37
CA GLY A 157 -1.02 -11.04 14.93
C GLY A 157 -0.17 -12.12 14.28
N ALA A 158 0.37 -13.08 15.04
CA ALA A 158 1.15 -14.19 14.49
C ALA A 158 0.25 -15.17 13.74
N VAL A 159 0.72 -15.65 12.60
CA VAL A 159 0.07 -16.67 11.79
C VAL A 159 1.00 -17.88 11.70
N SER A 160 0.43 -19.07 11.91
CA SER A 160 1.21 -20.29 11.74
C SER A 160 1.73 -20.40 10.30
N SER A 161 2.97 -20.88 10.14
CA SER A 161 3.53 -21.25 8.82
C SER A 161 2.85 -22.47 8.19
N ALA A 162 1.95 -23.17 8.94
CA ALA A 162 1.11 -24.20 8.38
C ALA A 162 0.12 -23.65 7.34
N ALA A 163 -0.53 -24.53 6.58
CA ALA A 163 -1.52 -24.14 5.59
C ALA A 163 -2.58 -23.19 6.19
N PRO A 164 -2.85 -22.04 5.59
CA PRO A 164 -3.76 -21.07 6.14
C PRO A 164 -5.20 -21.55 6.03
N ASP A 165 -5.91 -21.57 7.14
CA ASP A 165 -7.35 -21.77 7.14
C ASP A 165 -8.09 -20.44 6.98
N LEU A 166 -8.85 -20.32 5.89
CA LEU A 166 -9.79 -19.25 5.72
C LEU A 166 -11.04 -19.53 6.55
N VAL A 167 -11.24 -18.72 7.57
CA VAL A 167 -12.43 -18.80 8.44
C VAL A 167 -13.48 -17.76 8.06
N PRO A 168 -14.78 -17.98 8.38
CA PRO A 168 -15.79 -16.94 8.21
C PRO A 168 -15.41 -15.64 8.93
N ASN A 169 -15.59 -14.51 8.24
CA ASN A 169 -15.30 -13.19 8.80
C ASN A 169 -16.57 -12.55 9.38
N GLY A 170 -16.74 -12.59 10.69
CA GLY A 170 -17.87 -11.95 11.38
C GLY A 170 -18.00 -10.46 11.15
N GLU A 171 -16.88 -9.79 10.86
CA GLU A 171 -16.75 -8.36 10.62
C GLU A 171 -16.69 -8.00 9.14
N THR A 172 -17.11 -8.91 8.24
CA THR A 172 -17.14 -8.60 6.80
C THR A 172 -17.99 -7.37 6.50
N TRP A 173 -17.54 -6.56 5.54
CA TRP A 173 -18.31 -5.41 5.06
C TRP A 173 -19.42 -5.81 4.09
N LEU A 174 -19.46 -7.08 3.66
CA LEU A 174 -20.51 -7.58 2.78
C LEU A 174 -21.93 -7.46 3.38
N ASP A 175 -22.06 -7.24 4.66
CA ASP A 175 -23.36 -6.95 5.30
C ASP A 175 -24.02 -5.68 4.75
N PHE A 176 -23.24 -4.64 4.48
CA PHE A 176 -23.75 -3.29 4.14
C PHE A 176 -23.28 -2.76 2.79
N THR A 177 -22.31 -3.37 2.14
CA THR A 177 -21.81 -2.98 0.82
C THR A 177 -21.36 -4.20 0.02
N ASP A 178 -21.52 -4.19 -1.30
CA ASP A 178 -20.83 -5.15 -2.15
C ASP A 178 -19.34 -4.76 -2.24
N LEU A 179 -18.49 -5.75 -2.47
CA LEU A 179 -17.04 -5.59 -2.39
C LEU A 179 -16.39 -5.91 -3.73
N VAL A 180 -15.44 -5.07 -4.13
CA VAL A 180 -14.60 -5.30 -5.32
C VAL A 180 -13.15 -5.04 -4.94
N PHE A 181 -12.39 -6.10 -4.80
CA PHE A 181 -10.95 -6.05 -4.56
C PHE A 181 -10.24 -5.98 -5.91
N VAL A 182 -9.51 -4.91 -6.15
CA VAL A 182 -8.80 -4.67 -7.40
C VAL A 182 -7.31 -4.85 -7.15
N ASP A 183 -6.67 -5.70 -7.93
CA ASP A 183 -5.22 -5.86 -7.93
C ASP A 183 -4.62 -4.90 -8.97
N PRO A 184 -3.88 -3.84 -8.58
CA PRO A 184 -3.22 -2.96 -9.54
C PRO A 184 -2.28 -3.71 -10.47
N VAL A 185 -1.90 -3.11 -11.61
CA VAL A 185 -1.04 -3.77 -12.61
C VAL A 185 0.26 -4.27 -12.00
N GLY A 186 0.60 -5.54 -12.30
CA GLY A 186 1.80 -6.21 -11.79
C GLY A 186 1.67 -6.77 -10.38
N THR A 187 0.46 -6.78 -9.82
CA THR A 187 0.15 -7.37 -8.50
C THR A 187 -0.92 -8.45 -8.64
N GLY A 188 -1.03 -9.33 -7.67
CA GLY A 188 -1.97 -10.44 -7.72
C GLY A 188 -1.75 -11.26 -9.01
N TYR A 189 -2.82 -11.46 -9.77
CA TYR A 189 -2.75 -12.03 -11.10
C TYR A 189 -2.76 -10.97 -12.23
N SER A 190 -2.84 -9.68 -11.89
CA SER A 190 -2.80 -8.61 -12.88
C SER A 190 -1.48 -8.59 -13.63
N ARG A 191 -1.55 -8.47 -14.96
CA ARG A 191 -0.38 -8.58 -15.80
C ARG A 191 -0.42 -7.65 -17.00
N PHE A 192 0.74 -7.32 -17.52
CA PHE A 192 0.85 -6.71 -18.84
C PHE A 192 0.56 -7.74 -19.94
N VAL A 193 -0.11 -7.28 -20.97
CA VAL A 193 -0.24 -8.02 -22.24
C VAL A 193 0.56 -7.35 -23.37
N THR A 194 1.01 -6.12 -23.14
CA THR A 194 1.93 -5.43 -24.04
C THR A 194 3.38 -5.75 -23.71
N THR A 195 4.23 -5.76 -24.74
CA THR A 195 5.71 -5.83 -24.61
C THR A 195 6.36 -4.45 -24.59
N SER A 196 5.60 -3.37 -24.77
CA SER A 196 6.12 -1.99 -24.79
C SER A 196 6.59 -1.58 -23.39
N GLU A 197 7.89 -1.31 -23.26
CA GLU A 197 8.48 -0.76 -22.02
C GLU A 197 7.92 0.63 -21.67
N GLU A 198 7.62 1.45 -22.69
CA GLU A 198 7.01 2.76 -22.46
C GLU A 198 5.61 2.63 -21.85
N ALA A 199 4.79 1.71 -22.36
CA ALA A 199 3.48 1.42 -21.78
C ALA A 199 3.59 0.92 -20.33
N ARG A 200 4.55 0.03 -20.03
CA ARG A 200 4.80 -0.45 -18.66
C ARG A 200 5.19 0.67 -17.72
N LYS A 201 6.09 1.55 -18.12
CA LYS A 201 6.51 2.72 -17.33
C LYS A 201 5.35 3.65 -17.00
N ARG A 202 4.39 3.84 -17.92
CA ARG A 202 3.20 4.65 -17.64
C ARG A 202 2.37 4.10 -16.48
N PHE A 203 2.22 2.77 -16.38
CA PHE A 203 1.48 2.14 -15.27
C PHE A 203 2.23 2.20 -13.94
N PHE A 204 3.58 2.14 -13.96
CA PHE A 204 4.40 2.20 -12.76
C PHE A 204 4.72 3.65 -12.36
N SER A 205 3.71 4.48 -12.38
CA SER A 205 3.76 5.87 -11.95
C SER A 205 2.51 6.24 -11.17
N VAL A 206 2.60 7.28 -10.36
CA VAL A 206 1.53 7.73 -9.47
C VAL A 206 0.23 7.99 -10.22
N ASP A 207 0.30 8.76 -11.32
CA ASP A 207 -0.91 9.14 -12.07
C ASP A 207 -1.35 8.02 -13.03
N GLY A 208 -0.43 7.29 -13.63
CA GLY A 208 -0.75 6.18 -14.52
C GLY A 208 -1.49 5.05 -13.81
N ASP A 209 -1.03 4.70 -12.60
CA ASP A 209 -1.68 3.72 -11.73
C ASP A 209 -3.09 4.18 -11.32
N ALA A 210 -3.22 5.41 -10.83
CA ALA A 210 -4.52 5.96 -10.43
C ALA A 210 -5.52 6.02 -11.59
N ASN A 211 -5.05 6.40 -12.79
CA ASN A 211 -5.86 6.41 -14.01
C ASN A 211 -6.32 5.00 -14.41
N ALA A 212 -5.42 4.02 -14.35
CA ALA A 212 -5.75 2.64 -14.67
C ALA A 212 -6.81 2.07 -13.71
N VAL A 213 -6.64 2.28 -12.40
CA VAL A 213 -7.60 1.82 -11.38
C VAL A 213 -8.95 2.52 -11.55
N ALA A 214 -8.98 3.84 -11.82
CA ALA A 214 -10.23 4.56 -12.07
C ALA A 214 -10.97 4.03 -13.32
N LEU A 215 -10.25 3.75 -14.41
CA LEU A 215 -10.82 3.15 -15.60
C LEU A 215 -11.38 1.76 -15.31
N VAL A 216 -10.67 0.93 -14.56
CA VAL A 216 -11.15 -0.41 -14.15
C VAL A 216 -12.42 -0.31 -13.33
N ILE A 217 -12.50 0.61 -12.37
CA ILE A 217 -13.72 0.85 -11.59
C ILE A 217 -14.89 1.24 -12.51
N ARG A 218 -14.65 2.17 -13.43
CA ARG A 218 -15.69 2.59 -14.39
C ARG A 218 -16.18 1.41 -15.24
N ARG A 219 -15.28 0.60 -15.81
CA ARG A 219 -15.60 -0.58 -16.62
C ARG A 219 -16.30 -1.66 -15.82
N TRP A 220 -15.91 -1.87 -14.55
CA TRP A 220 -16.59 -2.82 -13.67
C TRP A 220 -18.03 -2.39 -13.39
N LEU A 221 -18.27 -1.09 -13.12
CA LEU A 221 -19.59 -0.53 -12.90
C LEU A 221 -20.51 -0.71 -14.12
N GLU A 222 -19.98 -0.56 -15.32
CA GLU A 222 -20.70 -0.82 -16.58
C GLU A 222 -21.01 -2.31 -16.73
N LYS A 223 -20.00 -3.17 -16.56
CA LYS A 223 -20.10 -4.62 -16.74
C LYS A 223 -21.15 -5.28 -15.84
N TYR A 224 -21.38 -4.73 -14.65
CA TYR A 224 -22.28 -5.28 -13.64
C TYR A 224 -23.54 -4.44 -13.40
N ASP A 225 -23.81 -3.43 -14.23
CA ASP A 225 -24.97 -2.53 -14.13
C ASP A 225 -25.04 -1.81 -12.78
N ARG A 226 -23.88 -1.35 -12.27
CA ARG A 226 -23.75 -0.73 -10.94
C ARG A 226 -23.50 0.79 -10.98
N LEU A 227 -23.69 1.43 -12.16
CA LEU A 227 -23.56 2.90 -12.26
C LEU A 227 -24.55 3.65 -11.35
N PRO A 228 -25.79 3.20 -11.09
CA PRO A 228 -26.70 3.85 -10.15
C PRO A 228 -26.31 3.69 -8.67
N SER A 229 -25.58 2.61 -8.31
CA SER A 229 -25.23 2.30 -6.92
C SER A 229 -24.47 3.44 -6.23
N PRO A 230 -24.61 3.65 -4.91
CA PRO A 230 -23.69 4.46 -4.14
C PRO A 230 -22.27 3.86 -4.16
N LYS A 231 -21.26 4.64 -4.50
CA LYS A 231 -19.87 4.16 -4.64
C LYS A 231 -19.00 4.67 -3.50
N TYR A 232 -18.13 3.77 -3.02
CA TYR A 232 -17.11 4.04 -2.03
C TYR A 232 -15.77 3.50 -2.52
N VAL A 233 -14.70 4.14 -2.10
CA VAL A 233 -13.32 3.70 -2.39
C VAL A 233 -12.60 3.50 -1.06
N ALA A 234 -11.86 2.40 -0.94
CA ALA A 234 -11.03 2.10 0.23
C ALA A 234 -9.60 1.78 -0.21
N GLY A 235 -8.64 2.46 0.40
CA GLY A 235 -7.22 2.29 0.08
C GLY A 235 -6.36 2.18 1.32
N GLU A 236 -5.38 1.24 1.30
CA GLU A 236 -4.45 1.05 2.41
C GLU A 236 -3.03 1.48 2.02
N SER A 237 -2.28 2.04 2.98
CA SER A 237 -0.87 2.39 2.82
C SER A 237 -0.63 3.40 1.68
N TYR A 238 0.12 3.04 0.62
CA TYR A 238 0.21 3.81 -0.62
C TYR A 238 -1.18 4.06 -1.25
N GLY A 239 -2.20 3.28 -0.87
CA GLY A 239 -3.60 3.57 -1.19
C GLY A 239 -4.08 4.93 -0.69
N GLY A 240 -3.37 5.56 0.24
CA GLY A 240 -3.56 6.96 0.63
C GLY A 240 -3.16 7.96 -0.46
N ILE A 241 -2.15 7.63 -1.27
CA ILE A 241 -1.81 8.39 -2.50
C ILE A 241 -2.78 8.03 -3.61
N ARG A 242 -2.99 6.74 -3.88
CA ARG A 242 -3.86 6.23 -4.95
C ARG A 242 -5.32 6.65 -4.77
N GLY A 243 -5.91 6.47 -3.58
CA GLY A 243 -7.34 6.65 -3.33
C GLY A 243 -7.88 8.03 -3.70
N PRO A 244 -7.34 9.13 -3.16
CA PRO A 244 -7.79 10.47 -3.53
C PRO A 244 -7.63 10.77 -5.03
N LYS A 245 -6.54 10.31 -5.65
CA LYS A 245 -6.31 10.49 -7.10
C LYS A 245 -7.30 9.68 -7.94
N VAL A 246 -7.61 8.43 -7.55
CA VAL A 246 -8.65 7.61 -8.17
C VAL A 246 -10.01 8.27 -8.06
N VAL A 247 -10.42 8.73 -6.88
CA VAL A 247 -11.71 9.42 -6.69
C VAL A 247 -11.78 10.69 -7.54
N ARG A 248 -10.71 11.47 -7.58
CA ARG A 248 -10.65 12.68 -8.41
C ARG A 248 -10.78 12.35 -9.90
N ASN A 249 -10.10 11.30 -10.37
CA ASN A 249 -10.19 10.84 -11.76
C ASN A 249 -11.60 10.34 -12.08
N LEU A 250 -12.21 9.52 -11.21
CA LEU A 250 -13.59 9.05 -11.36
C LEU A 250 -14.57 10.21 -11.56
N GLN A 251 -14.47 11.26 -10.73
CA GLN A 251 -15.34 12.42 -10.79
C GLN A 251 -15.12 13.26 -12.06
N MET A 252 -13.85 13.51 -12.42
CA MET A 252 -13.51 14.51 -13.44
C MET A 252 -13.37 13.92 -14.85
N GLN A 253 -12.96 12.66 -14.98
CA GLN A 253 -12.67 12.03 -16.28
C GLN A 253 -13.61 10.87 -16.60
N GLN A 254 -14.02 10.10 -15.58
CA GLN A 254 -14.85 8.92 -15.80
C GLN A 254 -16.37 9.19 -15.62
N GLY A 255 -16.77 10.38 -15.16
CA GLY A 255 -18.16 10.73 -14.92
C GLY A 255 -18.83 9.91 -13.80
N VAL A 256 -18.06 9.48 -12.81
CA VAL A 256 -18.53 8.63 -11.71
C VAL A 256 -18.43 9.37 -10.37
N GLY A 257 -19.59 9.62 -9.74
CA GLY A 257 -19.64 10.19 -8.38
C GLY A 257 -19.27 9.16 -7.31
N VAL A 258 -18.52 9.57 -6.29
CA VAL A 258 -18.12 8.75 -5.14
C VAL A 258 -18.65 9.41 -3.86
N ARG A 259 -19.30 8.64 -2.98
CA ARG A 259 -19.90 9.15 -1.74
C ARG A 259 -18.94 9.19 -0.56
N GLY A 260 -17.95 8.31 -0.54
CA GLY A 260 -17.00 8.27 0.57
C GLY A 260 -15.69 7.61 0.22
N LEU A 261 -14.67 8.03 0.96
CA LEU A 261 -13.31 7.54 0.88
C LEU A 261 -12.89 7.01 2.26
N VAL A 262 -12.43 5.77 2.30
CA VAL A 262 -11.89 5.12 3.49
C VAL A 262 -10.40 4.91 3.27
N LEU A 263 -9.57 5.47 4.14
CA LEU A 263 -8.11 5.32 4.07
C LEU A 263 -7.63 4.57 5.31
N ILE A 264 -6.85 3.54 5.08
CA ILE A 264 -6.38 2.61 6.12
C ILE A 264 -4.87 2.74 6.17
N SER A 265 -4.36 3.19 7.32
CA SER A 265 -2.93 3.42 7.53
C SER A 265 -2.26 4.14 6.34
N PRO A 266 -2.82 5.28 5.88
CA PRO A 266 -2.40 5.88 4.61
C PRO A 266 -1.07 6.63 4.70
N VAL A 267 -0.33 6.63 3.59
CA VAL A 267 0.58 7.73 3.22
C VAL A 267 -0.23 8.75 2.44
N LEU A 268 -0.20 10.02 2.83
CA LEU A 268 -0.85 11.11 2.11
C LEU A 268 0.16 12.02 1.40
N ASP A 269 1.37 12.10 1.94
CA ASP A 269 2.45 12.93 1.42
C ASP A 269 3.82 12.31 1.79
N PHE A 270 4.62 11.95 0.80
CA PHE A 270 5.93 11.36 1.06
C PHE A 270 6.94 12.33 1.68
N ARG A 271 6.70 13.65 1.64
CA ARG A 271 7.54 14.64 2.34
C ARG A 271 7.56 14.45 3.85
N GLU A 272 6.46 13.92 4.41
CA GLU A 272 6.34 13.64 5.84
C GLU A 272 7.29 12.53 6.34
N TYR A 273 7.81 11.72 5.41
CA TYR A 273 8.67 10.56 5.68
C TYR A 273 10.08 10.70 5.10
N ALA A 274 10.38 11.81 4.42
CA ALA A 274 11.69 12.02 3.83
C ALA A 274 12.78 12.13 4.90
N GLY A 275 13.87 11.39 4.74
CA GLY A 275 14.98 11.39 5.70
C GLY A 275 15.64 12.75 5.93
N SER A 276 15.45 13.70 5.01
CA SER A 276 15.86 15.11 5.16
C SER A 276 14.85 15.98 5.90
N SER A 277 13.63 15.47 6.18
CA SER A 277 12.57 16.21 6.86
C SER A 277 12.61 15.98 8.37
N ILE A 278 12.57 17.05 9.16
CA ILE A 278 12.43 16.95 10.62
C ILE A 278 11.07 16.38 11.02
N LEU A 279 10.06 16.45 10.14
CA LEU A 279 8.71 15.96 10.40
C LEU A 279 8.67 14.45 10.58
N GLN A 280 9.59 13.68 9.99
CA GLN A 280 9.67 12.24 10.24
C GLN A 280 9.83 11.92 11.74
N TYR A 281 10.63 12.69 12.47
CA TYR A 281 10.82 12.52 13.92
C TYR A 281 9.58 12.93 14.71
N VAL A 282 8.96 14.03 14.32
CA VAL A 282 7.71 14.53 14.94
C VAL A 282 6.60 13.50 14.81
N ASN A 283 6.43 12.96 13.61
CA ASN A 283 5.35 12.04 13.27
C ASN A 283 5.49 10.68 13.98
N SER A 284 6.72 10.17 14.12
CA SER A 284 6.98 8.84 14.68
C SER A 284 7.09 8.82 16.20
N LEU A 285 7.40 9.94 16.87
CA LEU A 285 7.61 9.98 18.31
C LEU A 285 6.43 9.45 19.14
N PRO A 286 5.15 9.80 18.86
CA PRO A 286 4.03 9.25 19.62
C PRO A 286 3.88 7.75 19.47
N THR A 287 4.12 7.21 18.26
CA THR A 287 4.09 5.77 18.00
C THR A 287 5.21 5.05 18.78
N MET A 288 6.43 5.57 18.77
CA MET A 288 7.56 5.01 19.55
C MET A 288 7.26 5.01 21.05
N ALA A 289 6.69 6.10 21.56
CA ALA A 289 6.27 6.19 22.96
C ALA A 289 5.11 5.22 23.28
N ALA A 290 4.21 4.99 22.34
CA ALA A 290 3.14 4.01 22.51
C ALA A 290 3.68 2.61 22.70
N VAL A 291 4.68 2.20 21.92
CA VAL A 291 5.36 0.90 22.08
C VAL A 291 5.97 0.75 23.48
N ALA A 292 6.69 1.77 23.96
CA ALA A 292 7.28 1.77 25.28
C ALA A 292 6.23 1.71 26.42
N ARG A 293 5.06 2.34 26.24
CA ARG A 293 3.95 2.28 27.21
C ARG A 293 3.23 0.94 27.14
N GLN A 294 3.05 0.37 25.95
CA GLN A 294 2.43 -0.94 25.74
C GLN A 294 3.16 -2.07 26.47
N ALA A 295 4.47 -2.00 26.59
CA ALA A 295 5.26 -2.94 27.38
C ALA A 295 4.91 -2.94 28.89
N LYS A 296 4.19 -1.92 29.37
CA LYS A 296 3.73 -1.76 30.76
C LYS A 296 2.24 -2.00 30.94
N GLY A 297 1.48 -2.15 29.86
CA GLY A 297 0.04 -2.39 29.84
C GLY A 297 -0.67 -1.79 28.62
N PRO A 298 -1.96 -2.06 28.43
CA PRO A 298 -2.73 -1.56 27.30
C PRO A 298 -2.65 -0.04 27.16
N VAL A 299 -2.50 0.45 25.93
CA VAL A 299 -2.37 1.87 25.59
C VAL A 299 -3.42 2.26 24.56
N THR A 300 -4.02 3.43 24.73
CA THR A 300 -4.90 4.09 23.80
C THR A 300 -4.29 5.39 23.30
N ARG A 301 -4.84 5.99 22.24
CA ARG A 301 -4.39 7.32 21.79
C ARG A 301 -4.51 8.38 22.87
N GLN A 302 -5.54 8.31 23.72
CA GLN A 302 -5.73 9.29 24.80
C GLN A 302 -4.55 9.31 25.78
N ASP A 303 -3.95 8.15 26.02
CA ASP A 303 -2.77 8.02 26.89
C ASP A 303 -1.51 8.65 26.29
N LEU A 304 -1.54 9.06 25.03
CA LEU A 304 -0.43 9.73 24.32
C LEU A 304 -0.62 11.25 24.15
N ALA A 305 -1.67 11.82 24.73
CA ALA A 305 -1.97 13.24 24.55
C ALA A 305 -0.85 14.18 25.00
N ASP A 306 -0.08 13.78 26.00
CA ASP A 306 1.12 14.49 26.47
C ASP A 306 2.25 14.42 25.44
N VAL A 307 2.46 13.25 24.81
CA VAL A 307 3.49 13.04 23.80
C VAL A 307 3.14 13.75 22.49
N GLU A 308 1.86 13.69 22.05
CA GLU A 308 1.39 14.43 20.86
C GLU A 308 1.60 15.94 21.05
N ARG A 309 1.32 16.46 22.23
CA ARG A 309 1.53 17.88 22.54
C ARG A 309 3.01 18.24 22.54
N TYR A 310 3.86 17.41 23.15
CA TYR A 310 5.30 17.60 23.13
C TYR A 310 5.85 17.53 21.70
N ALA A 311 5.45 16.54 20.90
CA ALA A 311 5.89 16.36 19.53
C ALA A 311 5.61 17.59 18.64
N ARG A 312 4.42 18.21 18.81
CA ARG A 312 4.00 19.39 18.05
C ARG A 312 4.52 20.72 18.63
N GLY A 313 5.07 20.71 19.83
CA GLY A 313 5.55 21.89 20.55
C GLY A 313 7.07 21.88 20.73
N ASP A 314 7.52 21.67 21.95
CA ASP A 314 8.93 21.81 22.35
C ASP A 314 9.86 20.91 21.54
N PHE A 315 9.44 19.68 21.21
CA PHE A 315 10.23 18.77 20.39
C PHE A 315 10.51 19.36 19.00
N LEU A 316 9.47 19.83 18.30
CA LEU A 316 9.62 20.49 16.99
C LEU A 316 10.51 21.74 17.07
N LEU A 317 10.31 22.57 18.11
CA LEU A 317 11.10 23.78 18.30
C LEU A 317 12.59 23.48 18.54
N ASP A 318 12.89 22.48 19.37
CA ASP A 318 14.27 22.07 19.64
C ASP A 318 14.90 21.38 18.39
N LEU A 319 14.13 20.65 17.58
CA LEU A 319 14.60 20.13 16.29
C LEU A 319 15.00 21.27 15.32
N ILE A 320 14.20 22.37 15.27
CA ILE A 320 14.47 23.54 14.43
C ILE A 320 15.73 24.28 14.87
N LYS A 321 16.03 24.38 16.19
CA LYS A 321 17.27 24.96 16.69
C LYS A 321 18.52 24.24 16.19
N GLY A 322 18.37 22.93 15.87
CA GLY A 322 19.41 22.14 15.24
C GLY A 322 20.43 21.57 16.23
N GLN A 323 21.41 20.82 15.70
CA GLN A 323 22.39 20.10 16.51
C GLN A 323 23.49 21.02 17.08
N ALA A 324 23.64 22.23 16.56
CA ALA A 324 24.60 23.22 17.07
C ALA A 324 24.15 23.81 18.43
N ASP A 325 22.86 23.78 18.74
CA ASP A 325 22.33 24.16 20.07
C ASP A 325 22.47 22.97 21.02
N SER A 326 23.50 22.98 21.87
CA SER A 326 23.81 21.89 22.79
C SER A 326 22.74 21.70 23.88
N GLU A 327 22.06 22.78 24.31
CA GLU A 327 20.99 22.69 25.29
C GLU A 327 19.74 22.06 24.67
N ALA A 328 19.35 22.45 23.47
CA ALA A 328 18.25 21.85 22.73
C ALA A 328 18.52 20.35 22.47
N THR A 329 19.73 20.03 22.05
CA THR A 329 20.16 18.64 21.80
C THR A 329 20.10 17.77 23.07
N THR A 330 20.53 18.31 24.19
CA THR A 330 20.45 17.60 25.49
C THR A 330 19.01 17.36 25.92
N ARG A 331 18.14 18.40 25.82
CA ARG A 331 16.71 18.26 26.13
C ARG A 331 16.04 17.21 25.24
N LEU A 332 16.30 17.23 23.92
CA LEU A 332 15.79 16.24 22.99
C LEU A 332 16.21 14.83 23.39
N ALA A 333 17.51 14.61 23.58
CA ALA A 333 18.06 13.30 23.90
C ALA A 333 17.48 12.71 25.19
N ASP A 334 17.44 13.50 26.26
CA ASP A 334 16.94 13.04 27.56
C ASP A 334 15.44 12.78 27.53
N LYS A 335 14.65 13.67 26.88
CA LYS A 335 13.20 13.51 26.80
C LYS A 335 12.80 12.35 25.92
N VAL A 336 13.43 12.17 24.75
CA VAL A 336 13.14 11.05 23.85
C VAL A 336 13.50 9.71 24.51
N ALA A 337 14.66 9.60 25.18
CA ALA A 337 15.00 8.40 25.95
C ALA A 337 13.93 8.07 27.00
N SER A 338 13.47 9.08 27.73
CA SER A 338 12.42 8.92 28.75
C SER A 338 11.08 8.46 28.17
N LEU A 339 10.69 8.96 26.98
CA LEU A 339 9.41 8.63 26.34
C LEU A 339 9.44 7.27 25.66
N THR A 340 10.55 6.91 25.02
CA THR A 340 10.67 5.73 24.15
C THR A 340 11.27 4.51 24.84
N GLY A 341 11.85 4.70 26.03
CA GLY A 341 12.54 3.62 26.75
C GLY A 341 13.87 3.19 26.14
N ILE A 342 14.36 3.87 25.10
CA ILE A 342 15.66 3.62 24.51
C ILE A 342 16.77 4.07 25.47
N ASP A 343 17.88 3.35 25.45
CA ASP A 343 19.06 3.67 26.27
C ASP A 343 19.50 5.13 26.12
N ALA A 344 19.74 5.82 27.23
CA ALA A 344 20.06 7.24 27.24
C ALA A 344 21.37 7.57 26.51
N ALA A 345 22.36 6.66 26.51
CA ALA A 345 23.62 6.86 25.78
C ALA A 345 23.38 6.77 24.26
N VAL A 346 22.51 5.86 23.83
CA VAL A 346 22.07 5.77 22.42
C VAL A 346 21.32 7.03 22.02
N SER A 347 20.40 7.51 22.84
CA SER A 347 19.64 8.74 22.57
C SER A 347 20.54 9.96 22.46
N ARG A 348 21.55 10.09 23.36
CA ARG A 348 22.53 11.19 23.29
C ARG A 348 23.39 11.11 22.03
N ARG A 349 23.86 9.91 21.66
CA ARG A 349 24.64 9.70 20.43
C ARG A 349 23.86 10.15 19.18
N LEU A 350 22.56 9.92 19.17
CA LEU A 350 21.65 10.28 18.06
C LEU A 350 21.00 11.65 18.23
N ALA A 351 21.38 12.40 19.28
CA ALA A 351 20.81 13.72 19.58
C ALA A 351 19.26 13.72 19.66
N GLY A 352 18.68 12.61 20.17
CA GLY A 352 17.23 12.42 20.26
C GLY A 352 16.51 12.25 18.91
N ARG A 353 17.24 12.02 17.82
CA ARG A 353 16.72 11.86 16.45
C ARG A 353 16.81 10.40 16.02
N PHE A 354 15.76 9.65 16.31
CA PHE A 354 15.66 8.27 15.87
C PHE A 354 14.92 8.19 14.55
N ASP A 355 15.52 7.56 13.55
CA ASP A 355 14.75 7.03 12.44
C ASP A 355 14.05 5.73 12.83
N ILE A 356 13.20 5.24 11.95
CA ILE A 356 12.41 4.03 12.21
C ILE A 356 13.31 2.80 12.35
N GLY A 357 14.35 2.69 11.52
CA GLY A 357 15.29 1.56 11.56
C GLY A 357 16.07 1.51 12.87
N GLU A 358 16.57 2.66 13.31
CA GLU A 358 17.28 2.75 14.58
C GLU A 358 16.39 2.42 15.78
N PHE A 359 15.15 2.95 15.81
CA PHE A 359 14.22 2.61 16.89
C PHE A 359 13.95 1.11 16.93
N ARG A 360 13.62 0.49 15.77
CA ARG A 360 13.33 -0.93 15.67
C ARG A 360 14.45 -1.81 16.21
N ARG A 361 15.69 -1.42 15.96
CA ARG A 361 16.88 -2.15 16.40
C ARG A 361 17.21 -1.93 17.86
N GLU A 362 17.15 -0.68 18.32
CA GLU A 362 17.69 -0.31 19.64
C GLU A 362 16.66 -0.55 20.77
N PHE A 363 15.37 -0.71 20.46
CA PHE A 363 14.30 -0.83 21.46
C PHE A 363 14.51 -2.04 22.40
N ASP A 364 14.81 -3.21 21.87
CA ASP A 364 15.09 -4.42 22.67
C ASP A 364 16.36 -5.16 22.23
N ARG A 365 17.34 -4.42 21.73
CA ARG A 365 18.61 -4.95 21.25
C ARG A 365 19.37 -5.77 22.29
N LYS A 366 19.30 -5.39 23.56
CA LYS A 366 19.95 -6.12 24.67
C LYS A 366 19.48 -7.57 24.79
N ASN A 367 18.28 -7.89 24.32
CA ASN A 367 17.70 -9.22 24.29
C ASN A 367 17.82 -9.88 22.91
N GLY A 368 18.59 -9.31 21.97
CA GLY A 368 18.77 -9.82 20.61
C GLY A 368 17.49 -9.76 19.76
N LYS A 369 16.63 -8.79 20.04
CA LYS A 369 15.35 -8.63 19.36
C LYS A 369 15.26 -7.35 18.54
N VAL A 370 14.36 -7.36 17.58
CA VAL A 370 13.94 -6.21 16.77
C VAL A 370 12.43 -6.09 16.79
N THR A 371 11.90 -4.87 16.67
CA THR A 371 10.47 -4.63 16.56
C THR A 371 10.03 -4.62 15.09
N GLY A 372 8.74 -4.88 14.84
CA GLY A 372 8.13 -4.71 13.54
C GLY A 372 8.12 -3.25 13.06
N ARG A 373 8.17 -3.07 11.74
CA ARG A 373 7.90 -1.78 11.10
C ARG A 373 6.41 -1.56 10.93
N TYR A 374 5.70 -2.62 10.54
CA TYR A 374 4.25 -2.56 10.37
C TYR A 374 3.50 -2.64 11.70
N ASP A 375 4.01 -3.35 12.70
CA ASP A 375 3.51 -3.29 14.08
C ASP A 375 4.68 -3.36 15.06
N ALA A 376 5.07 -2.23 15.61
CA ALA A 376 6.22 -2.14 16.51
C ALA A 376 5.98 -2.74 17.89
N SER A 377 4.76 -3.17 18.21
CA SER A 377 4.46 -3.97 19.40
C SER A 377 4.72 -5.47 19.21
N VAL A 378 5.02 -5.90 17.97
CA VAL A 378 5.44 -7.25 17.63
C VAL A 378 6.96 -7.30 17.58
N GLU A 379 7.54 -8.22 18.32
CA GLU A 379 8.99 -8.43 18.37
C GLU A 379 9.38 -9.76 17.73
N GLY A 380 10.55 -9.80 17.11
CA GLY A 380 11.21 -11.00 16.61
C GLY A 380 12.68 -11.01 16.97
N PHE A 381 13.33 -12.17 16.83
CA PHE A 381 14.77 -12.25 17.01
C PHE A 381 15.49 -11.57 15.85
N ASP A 382 16.54 -10.80 16.17
CA ASP A 382 17.46 -10.28 15.16
C ASP A 382 18.27 -11.46 14.60
N PRO A 383 18.21 -11.74 13.30
CA PRO A 383 19.00 -12.84 12.72
C PRO A 383 20.51 -12.57 12.72
N TYR A 384 20.92 -11.30 12.92
CA TYR A 384 22.31 -10.86 12.92
C TYR A 384 22.63 -9.91 14.07
N PRO A 385 22.47 -10.32 15.35
CA PRO A 385 22.54 -9.43 16.51
C PRO A 385 23.92 -8.77 16.68
N ASP A 386 24.98 -9.42 16.16
CA ASP A 386 26.35 -8.94 16.20
C ASP A 386 26.74 -8.04 15.03
N SER A 387 25.84 -7.89 14.03
CA SER A 387 26.10 -7.03 12.87
C SER A 387 26.02 -5.56 13.21
N SER A 388 26.89 -4.75 12.62
CA SER A 388 26.78 -3.30 12.62
C SER A 388 25.73 -2.79 11.62
N TYR A 389 25.29 -3.63 10.67
CA TYR A 389 24.30 -3.30 9.66
C TYR A 389 22.89 -3.73 10.07
N PHE A 390 21.88 -3.05 9.52
CA PHE A 390 20.46 -3.40 9.67
C PHE A 390 20.08 -4.47 8.65
N HIS A 391 20.28 -5.73 8.99
CA HIS A 391 19.89 -6.88 8.14
C HIS A 391 18.85 -7.73 8.84
N PHE A 392 17.70 -7.16 9.14
CA PHE A 392 16.65 -7.92 9.79
C PHE A 392 15.33 -7.80 9.05
N ASN A 393 14.61 -8.90 9.03
CA ASN A 393 13.29 -9.01 8.47
C ASN A 393 12.26 -8.26 9.33
N ASP A 394 11.05 -8.08 8.82
CA ASP A 394 9.97 -7.50 9.58
C ASP A 394 9.16 -8.57 10.32
N PRO A 395 9.29 -8.72 11.64
CA PRO A 395 8.59 -9.78 12.38
C PRO A 395 7.06 -9.61 12.36
N SER A 396 6.55 -8.43 12.02
CA SER A 396 5.12 -8.15 11.95
C SER A 396 4.51 -8.31 10.55
N GLY A 397 5.33 -8.34 9.49
CA GLY A 397 4.86 -8.40 8.10
C GLY A 397 5.26 -9.67 7.37
N ASP A 398 6.55 -10.03 7.42
CA ASP A 398 7.10 -11.13 6.62
C ASP A 398 6.44 -12.50 6.89
N PRO A 399 6.07 -12.85 8.15
CA PRO A 399 5.38 -14.11 8.42
C PRO A 399 4.00 -14.22 7.75
N LEU A 400 3.41 -13.11 7.33
CA LEU A 400 2.10 -13.07 6.67
C LEU A 400 2.17 -13.33 5.16
N MET A 401 3.35 -13.23 4.54
CA MET A 401 3.52 -13.32 3.09
C MET A 401 3.05 -14.66 2.52
N ALA A 402 3.53 -15.76 3.09
CA ALA A 402 3.18 -17.10 2.61
C ALA A 402 1.70 -17.47 2.88
N PRO A 403 1.15 -17.24 4.09
CA PRO A 403 -0.26 -17.51 4.37
C PRO A 403 -1.22 -16.72 3.49
N LEU A 404 -0.99 -15.42 3.28
CA LEU A 404 -1.84 -14.58 2.43
C LEU A 404 -1.78 -15.01 0.96
N THR A 405 -0.58 -15.30 0.45
CA THR A 405 -0.41 -15.80 -0.92
C THR A 405 -1.16 -17.12 -1.12
N SER A 406 -0.97 -18.07 -0.21
CA SER A 406 -1.63 -19.38 -0.27
C SER A 406 -3.15 -19.25 -0.16
N ALA A 407 -3.65 -18.35 0.71
CA ALA A 407 -5.09 -18.08 0.84
C ALA A 407 -5.68 -17.49 -0.45
N ALA A 408 -4.97 -16.55 -1.09
CA ALA A 408 -5.40 -15.95 -2.34
C ALA A 408 -5.46 -17.00 -3.48
N VAL A 409 -4.44 -17.83 -3.61
CA VAL A 409 -4.39 -18.91 -4.61
C VAL A 409 -5.48 -19.95 -4.36
N ASP A 410 -5.64 -20.40 -3.10
CA ASP A 410 -6.66 -21.39 -2.75
C ASP A 410 -8.09 -20.88 -3.00
N LEU A 411 -8.38 -19.67 -2.53
CA LEU A 411 -9.68 -19.04 -2.79
C LEU A 411 -9.97 -18.99 -4.29
N THR A 412 -9.03 -18.46 -5.06
CA THR A 412 -9.20 -18.22 -6.49
C THR A 412 -9.39 -19.52 -7.26
N THR A 413 -8.54 -20.53 -6.99
CA THR A 413 -8.52 -21.78 -7.75
C THR A 413 -9.58 -22.78 -7.31
N ARG A 414 -9.78 -22.92 -5.98
CA ARG A 414 -10.66 -23.95 -5.41
C ARG A 414 -12.09 -23.45 -5.15
N LYS A 415 -12.22 -22.25 -4.54
CA LYS A 415 -13.57 -21.73 -4.22
C LYS A 415 -14.21 -21.00 -5.40
N LEU A 416 -13.43 -20.21 -6.15
CA LEU A 416 -13.96 -19.40 -7.25
C LEU A 416 -13.78 -20.07 -8.62
N ASN A 417 -13.13 -21.22 -8.68
CA ASN A 417 -12.90 -21.97 -9.92
C ASN A 417 -12.29 -21.12 -11.06
N TRP A 418 -11.41 -20.18 -10.72
CA TRP A 418 -10.67 -19.34 -11.64
C TRP A 418 -9.19 -19.67 -11.55
N ARG A 419 -8.61 -20.13 -12.67
CA ARG A 419 -7.24 -20.70 -12.71
C ARG A 419 -6.38 -19.95 -13.71
N PRO A 420 -5.88 -18.75 -13.35
CA PRO A 420 -4.90 -18.07 -14.17
C PRO A 420 -3.60 -18.88 -14.24
N ASP A 421 -2.92 -18.81 -15.37
CA ASP A 421 -1.54 -19.22 -15.47
C ASP A 421 -0.61 -18.20 -14.77
N GLY A 422 0.55 -18.64 -14.34
CA GLY A 422 1.54 -17.80 -13.66
C GLY A 422 1.36 -17.71 -12.15
N SER A 423 2.23 -16.92 -11.52
CA SER A 423 2.31 -16.77 -10.08
C SER A 423 1.42 -15.63 -9.57
N TYR A 424 0.91 -15.79 -8.34
CA TYR A 424 0.23 -14.70 -7.62
C TYR A 424 1.27 -13.81 -6.92
N HIS A 425 1.28 -12.52 -7.23
CA HIS A 425 2.20 -11.55 -6.66
C HIS A 425 1.54 -10.78 -5.50
N LEU A 426 1.68 -11.29 -4.27
CA LEU A 426 1.15 -10.62 -3.07
C LEU A 426 1.79 -9.24 -2.86
N LEU A 427 3.12 -9.21 -2.93
CA LEU A 427 3.94 -7.98 -2.92
C LEU A 427 5.03 -8.13 -3.99
N SER A 428 4.97 -7.29 -5.02
CA SER A 428 5.90 -7.32 -6.15
C SER A 428 7.02 -6.31 -5.95
N GLU A 429 8.20 -6.79 -5.57
CA GLU A 429 9.40 -5.96 -5.46
C GLU A 429 9.80 -5.33 -6.79
N SER A 430 9.61 -6.04 -7.91
CA SER A 430 9.93 -5.50 -9.23
C SER A 430 9.08 -4.29 -9.59
N VAL A 431 7.80 -4.29 -9.22
CA VAL A 431 6.92 -3.12 -9.34
C VAL A 431 7.41 -1.99 -8.44
N ASN A 432 7.70 -2.31 -7.17
CA ASN A 432 8.14 -1.31 -6.20
C ASN A 432 9.46 -0.62 -6.62
N LYS A 433 10.45 -1.41 -7.07
CA LYS A 433 11.75 -0.90 -7.55
C LYS A 433 11.64 -0.08 -8.85
N ALA A 434 10.68 -0.41 -9.71
CA ALA A 434 10.46 0.30 -10.98
C ALA A 434 9.51 1.49 -10.86
N TRP A 435 8.99 1.77 -9.65
CA TRP A 435 7.97 2.79 -9.46
C TRP A 435 8.51 4.19 -9.60
N ASP A 436 7.84 4.99 -10.42
CA ASP A 436 8.09 6.41 -10.55
C ASP A 436 7.19 7.20 -9.58
N PHE A 437 7.79 7.71 -8.51
CA PHE A 437 7.12 8.57 -7.52
C PHE A 437 7.00 10.03 -7.99
N GLY A 438 7.36 10.33 -9.22
CA GLY A 438 7.42 11.67 -9.78
C GLY A 438 8.83 12.26 -9.72
N HIS A 439 9.08 13.21 -10.62
CA HIS A 439 10.36 13.88 -10.76
C HIS A 439 10.26 15.35 -10.36
N GLY A 440 11.38 15.92 -9.92
CA GLY A 440 11.49 17.35 -9.60
C GLY A 440 11.17 17.67 -8.14
N ILE A 441 10.67 18.89 -7.92
CA ILE A 441 10.47 19.45 -6.57
C ILE A 441 9.17 19.00 -5.89
N ASN A 442 8.30 18.31 -6.61
CA ASN A 442 7.00 17.87 -6.11
C ASN A 442 6.99 16.35 -5.93
N PRO A 443 7.31 15.83 -4.74
CA PRO A 443 7.17 14.40 -4.44
C PRO A 443 5.71 13.96 -4.50
N ALA A 444 5.49 12.65 -4.59
CA ALA A 444 4.15 12.09 -4.62
C ALA A 444 3.35 12.48 -3.37
N GLU A 445 2.20 13.10 -3.59
CA GLU A 445 1.22 13.48 -2.56
C GLU A 445 -0.21 13.36 -3.11
N SER A 446 -1.18 13.33 -2.23
CA SER A 446 -2.61 13.29 -2.55
C SER A 446 -3.43 14.31 -1.75
N VAL A 447 -2.77 15.10 -0.92
CA VAL A 447 -3.40 16.15 -0.09
C VAL A 447 -4.10 17.18 -0.98
N THR A 448 -3.51 17.50 -2.13
CA THR A 448 -4.10 18.39 -3.14
C THR A 448 -5.44 17.86 -3.64
N GLN A 449 -5.50 16.58 -4.06
CA GLN A 449 -6.74 15.98 -4.53
C GLN A 449 -7.77 15.87 -3.40
N LEU A 450 -7.33 15.48 -2.22
CA LEU A 450 -8.19 15.40 -1.04
C LEU A 450 -8.84 16.75 -0.72
N ARG A 451 -8.06 17.82 -0.70
CA ARG A 451 -8.53 19.21 -0.50
C ARG A 451 -9.55 19.61 -1.58
N GLN A 452 -9.25 19.34 -2.85
CA GLN A 452 -10.12 19.67 -3.97
C GLN A 452 -11.46 18.92 -3.89
N MET A 453 -11.43 17.61 -3.61
CA MET A 453 -12.63 16.80 -3.51
C MET A 453 -13.56 17.26 -2.37
N LEU A 454 -12.99 17.50 -1.20
CA LEU A 454 -13.74 17.98 -0.03
C LEU A 454 -14.32 19.38 -0.25
N ALA A 455 -13.65 20.23 -1.02
CA ALA A 455 -14.13 21.56 -1.37
C ALA A 455 -15.31 21.52 -2.37
N LEU A 456 -15.22 20.61 -3.37
CA LEU A 456 -16.19 20.53 -4.48
C LEU A 456 -17.45 19.75 -4.13
N ASP A 457 -17.33 18.68 -3.33
CA ASP A 457 -18.46 17.84 -2.96
C ASP A 457 -18.75 17.92 -1.45
N PRO A 458 -19.78 18.68 -1.03
CA PRO A 458 -20.13 18.82 0.38
C PRO A 458 -20.70 17.53 1.00
N LYS A 459 -21.01 16.51 0.21
CA LYS A 459 -21.54 15.21 0.66
C LYS A 459 -20.47 14.11 0.73
N LEU A 460 -19.29 14.34 0.17
CA LEU A 460 -18.19 13.39 0.26
C LEU A 460 -17.74 13.24 1.72
N LYS A 461 -17.71 11.99 2.19
CA LYS A 461 -17.23 11.65 3.53
C LYS A 461 -15.83 11.01 3.47
N LEU A 462 -14.99 11.32 4.45
CA LEU A 462 -13.65 10.76 4.61
C LEU A 462 -13.53 10.07 5.98
N LEU A 463 -13.09 8.82 5.98
CA LEU A 463 -12.67 8.11 7.18
C LEU A 463 -11.22 7.68 7.04
N ILE A 464 -10.37 8.01 8.00
CA ILE A 464 -9.00 7.53 8.10
C ILE A 464 -8.88 6.66 9.36
N GLY A 465 -8.43 5.41 9.19
CA GLY A 465 -8.09 4.51 10.29
C GLY A 465 -6.59 4.28 10.35
N HIS A 466 -5.99 4.35 11.55
CA HIS A 466 -4.59 4.03 11.79
C HIS A 466 -4.40 3.06 12.94
N GLY A 467 -3.29 2.33 12.92
CA GLY A 467 -2.79 1.61 14.07
C GLY A 467 -1.88 2.48 14.93
N LEU A 468 -1.96 2.25 16.25
CA LEU A 468 -1.20 3.01 17.25
C LEU A 468 0.31 2.71 17.19
N PHE A 469 0.68 1.49 16.76
CA PHE A 469 2.05 0.99 16.71
C PHE A 469 2.64 0.92 15.30
N ASP A 470 2.02 1.62 14.35
CA ASP A 470 2.44 1.67 12.95
C ASP A 470 3.61 2.64 12.76
N LEU A 471 4.82 2.10 12.55
CA LEU A 471 6.00 2.89 12.20
C LEU A 471 6.14 3.11 10.69
N ALA A 472 5.42 2.34 9.87
CA ALA A 472 5.46 2.52 8.41
C ALA A 472 4.75 3.81 7.99
N THR A 473 3.60 4.09 8.61
CA THR A 473 2.78 5.28 8.38
C THR A 473 2.22 5.81 9.71
N PRO A 474 3.05 6.45 10.55
CA PRO A 474 2.63 6.94 11.85
C PRO A 474 1.40 7.85 11.78
N TYR A 475 0.42 7.61 12.62
CA TYR A 475 -0.90 8.26 12.59
C TYR A 475 -0.85 9.79 12.74
N LEU A 476 0.18 10.32 13.42
CA LEU A 476 0.31 11.75 13.65
C LEU A 476 0.54 12.53 12.35
N ALA A 477 1.19 11.93 11.34
CA ALA A 477 1.36 12.53 10.02
C ALA A 477 -0.01 12.85 9.39
N SER A 478 -0.91 11.87 9.35
CA SER A 478 -2.27 12.10 8.82
C SER A 478 -3.05 13.12 9.65
N GLN A 479 -2.88 13.12 10.98
CA GLN A 479 -3.53 14.10 11.85
C GLN A 479 -3.05 15.52 11.55
N ILE A 480 -1.73 15.72 11.41
CA ILE A 480 -1.16 17.03 11.08
C ILE A 480 -1.69 17.52 9.73
N ILE A 481 -1.73 16.64 8.72
CA ILE A 481 -2.29 16.98 7.40
C ILE A 481 -3.76 17.39 7.51
N LEU A 482 -4.59 16.62 8.22
CA LEU A 482 -6.02 16.96 8.39
C LEU A 482 -6.22 18.29 9.11
N ASP A 483 -5.38 18.60 10.10
CA ASP A 483 -5.45 19.86 10.84
C ASP A 483 -5.12 21.08 9.96
N GLN A 484 -4.41 20.89 8.85
CA GLN A 484 -4.08 21.93 7.86
C GLN A 484 -5.14 22.08 6.76
N LEU A 485 -6.13 21.20 6.71
CA LEU A 485 -7.22 21.35 5.73
C LEU A 485 -8.17 22.47 6.18
N PRO A 486 -8.64 23.30 5.23
CA PRO A 486 -9.69 24.27 5.52
C PRO A 486 -10.96 23.58 6.06
N ALA A 487 -11.69 24.26 6.93
CA ALA A 487 -12.96 23.76 7.47
C ALA A 487 -14.08 23.84 6.41
N PHE A 488 -13.98 23.01 5.38
CA PHE A 488 -15.02 22.92 4.34
C PHE A 488 -16.34 22.40 4.93
N ALA A 489 -17.37 23.23 4.98
CA ALA A 489 -18.75 22.84 5.26
C ALA A 489 -18.96 21.79 6.39
N GLY A 490 -18.16 21.88 7.46
CA GLY A 490 -18.25 21.00 8.63
C GLY A 490 -17.08 20.02 8.75
N ARG A 491 -16.47 19.99 9.94
CA ARG A 491 -15.38 19.03 10.28
C ARG A 491 -15.90 17.59 10.38
N ASP A 492 -17.20 17.40 10.51
CA ASP A 492 -17.83 16.08 10.71
C ASP A 492 -17.73 15.14 9.51
N ARG A 493 -17.32 15.65 8.35
CA ARG A 493 -17.13 14.87 7.13
C ARG A 493 -15.78 14.14 7.05
N SER A 494 -14.82 14.54 7.87
CA SER A 494 -13.47 13.97 7.89
C SER A 494 -13.16 13.48 9.30
N LYS A 495 -13.02 12.17 9.45
CA LYS A 495 -12.77 11.51 10.73
C LYS A 495 -11.46 10.73 10.69
N LEU A 496 -10.62 10.89 11.71
CA LEU A 496 -9.45 10.06 11.93
C LEU A 496 -9.62 9.26 13.22
N MET A 497 -9.46 7.95 13.12
CA MET A 497 -9.53 7.01 14.23
C MET A 497 -8.20 6.27 14.37
N VAL A 498 -7.78 6.03 15.60
CA VAL A 498 -6.56 5.27 15.91
C VAL A 498 -6.93 4.09 16.79
N TYR A 499 -6.48 2.91 16.40
CA TYR A 499 -6.83 1.64 17.02
C TYR A 499 -5.58 0.96 17.61
N PRO A 500 -5.72 0.10 18.62
CA PRO A 500 -4.67 -0.83 19.01
C PRO A 500 -4.25 -1.69 17.81
N GLY A 501 -2.95 -1.82 17.58
CA GLY A 501 -2.38 -2.54 16.44
C GLY A 501 -1.44 -1.68 15.62
N GLY A 502 -0.84 -2.26 14.60
CA GLY A 502 0.07 -1.60 13.68
C GLY A 502 -0.59 -1.22 12.36
N HIS A 503 0.14 -1.32 11.27
CA HIS A 503 -0.29 -0.98 9.90
C HIS A 503 -1.55 -1.75 9.49
N MET A 504 -1.58 -3.05 9.78
CA MET A 504 -2.75 -3.91 9.64
C MET A 504 -3.49 -4.04 10.99
N PHE A 505 -3.87 -2.90 11.61
CA PHE A 505 -4.55 -2.89 12.92
C PHE A 505 -5.81 -3.76 12.95
N TYR A 506 -6.42 -3.99 11.81
CA TYR A 506 -7.56 -4.87 11.63
C TYR A 506 -7.23 -6.37 11.83
N SER A 507 -5.97 -6.74 11.95
CA SER A 507 -5.58 -8.10 12.38
C SER A 507 -6.04 -8.42 13.79
N ARG A 508 -6.24 -7.39 14.62
CA ARG A 508 -6.77 -7.52 15.98
C ARG A 508 -8.29 -7.45 15.98
N ASP A 509 -8.94 -8.43 16.60
CA ASP A 509 -10.40 -8.61 16.56
C ASP A 509 -11.15 -7.36 17.02
N GLY A 510 -10.80 -6.79 18.19
CA GLY A 510 -11.47 -5.58 18.69
C GLY A 510 -11.29 -4.36 17.80
N SER A 511 -10.11 -4.19 17.19
CA SER A 511 -9.82 -3.08 16.28
C SER A 511 -10.57 -3.24 14.96
N ARG A 512 -10.66 -4.47 14.43
CA ARG A 512 -11.41 -4.79 13.22
C ARG A 512 -12.91 -4.55 13.41
N GLU A 513 -13.47 -4.98 14.54
CA GLU A 513 -14.87 -4.76 14.90
C GLU A 513 -15.19 -3.26 15.03
N ALA A 514 -14.35 -2.51 15.74
CA ALA A 514 -14.54 -1.07 15.93
C ALA A 514 -14.41 -0.31 14.59
N PHE A 515 -13.44 -0.65 13.77
CA PHE A 515 -13.26 -0.03 12.45
C PHE A 515 -14.42 -0.34 11.51
N ARG A 516 -14.91 -1.59 11.47
CA ARG A 516 -16.10 -1.97 10.70
C ARG A 516 -17.31 -1.09 11.04
N LYS A 517 -17.55 -0.82 12.33
CA LYS A 517 -18.66 0.04 12.78
C LYS A 517 -18.53 1.46 12.24
N GLU A 518 -17.33 2.02 12.20
CA GLU A 518 -17.07 3.35 11.64
C GLU A 518 -17.29 3.38 10.12
N VAL A 519 -16.85 2.36 9.40
CA VAL A 519 -17.08 2.23 7.95
C VAL A 519 -18.57 2.10 7.64
N GLU A 520 -19.30 1.29 8.39
CA GLU A 520 -20.75 1.15 8.24
C GLU A 520 -21.47 2.49 8.51
N ALA A 521 -21.08 3.22 9.56
CA ALA A 521 -21.64 4.53 9.88
C ALA A 521 -21.36 5.58 8.81
N LEU A 522 -20.20 5.51 8.15
CA LEU A 522 -19.88 6.39 7.01
C LEU A 522 -20.80 6.13 5.81
N MET A 523 -21.26 4.89 5.61
CA MET A 523 -22.08 4.49 4.46
C MET A 523 -23.59 4.71 4.67
N ARG A 524 -24.02 4.87 5.88
CA ARG A 524 -25.39 5.30 6.26
C ARG A 524 -25.54 6.81 6.11
#